data_de02e57ba9af7c807a347ba247419a9b
#
_entry.id   de02e57ba9af7c807a347ba247419a9b
#
_cell.length_a   1.000
_cell.length_b   1.000
_cell.length_c   1.000
_cell.angle_alpha   90.00
_cell.angle_beta   90.00
_cell.angle_gamma   90.00
#
_symmetry.space_group_name_H-M   'P 1'
#
loop_
_entity.id
_entity.type
_entity.pdbx_description
1 polymer ?
#
loop_
_entity_poly.entity_id
_entity_poly.type
_entity_poly.pdbx_seq_one_letter_code
_entity_poly.pdbx_strand_id
1 'polypeptide(L)'
;MSSEPSSSGRPTLLVFADSLAYYGPTGGLPADDPRIWPNIVAGQLGWDLELIGRIGWTCRDVWWAATQDPRSWAALPRAGAVIFATSGMDSLPSPLPTALRETIRYVRPPWLRRWVRDGYGWLQQRLSPISRQALPPHLTAEYLEMTRGAIDFNRPGIPVVASLPSVHIADTYGKSHRGRAGTAAAITAWAHEHNVPLVDLKAAVAEHIYGGRGNPDGIHWNFEAHQAVAELMGKALAVACQNDGPPAGAPVEHQGG
;
A
#
# COMPACT_ATOMS: atom_id res chain seq x y z
N MET A 1 12.63 -20.34 -32.43
CA MET A 1 13.58 -19.90 -31.39
C MET A 1 12.90 -18.79 -30.61
N SER A 2 12.22 -19.15 -29.52
CA SER A 2 11.58 -18.18 -28.61
C SER A 2 12.66 -17.65 -27.67
N SER A 3 12.99 -16.36 -27.81
CA SER A 3 13.85 -15.68 -26.84
C SER A 3 13.10 -15.62 -25.50
N GLU A 4 13.56 -16.38 -24.51
CA GLU A 4 13.14 -16.20 -23.14
C GLU A 4 13.42 -14.74 -22.73
N PRO A 5 12.47 -14.07 -22.05
CA PRO A 5 12.76 -12.75 -21.50
C PRO A 5 13.89 -12.92 -20.47
N SER A 6 15.05 -12.32 -20.71
CA SER A 6 16.16 -12.30 -19.78
C SER A 6 15.67 -11.67 -18.47
N SER A 7 15.44 -12.48 -17.43
CA SER A 7 15.28 -11.96 -16.08
C SER A 7 16.58 -11.19 -15.77
N SER A 8 16.46 -9.95 -15.32
CA SER A 8 17.63 -9.08 -15.03
C SER A 8 18.55 -9.63 -13.95
N GLY A 9 18.21 -10.73 -13.32
CA GLY A 9 18.95 -11.31 -12.19
C GLY A 9 18.88 -10.46 -10.90
N ARG A 10 18.26 -9.26 -10.99
CA ARG A 10 18.07 -8.37 -9.83
C ARG A 10 16.89 -8.81 -8.98
N PRO A 11 16.97 -8.70 -7.65
CA PRO A 11 15.82 -8.91 -6.79
C PRO A 11 14.69 -7.92 -7.13
N THR A 12 13.45 -8.31 -6.86
CA THR A 12 12.28 -7.47 -7.08
C THR A 12 11.77 -6.93 -5.74
N LEU A 13 11.53 -5.63 -5.66
CA LEU A 13 10.74 -5.02 -4.59
C LEU A 13 9.26 -5.22 -4.93
N LEU A 14 8.57 -6.07 -4.16
CA LEU A 14 7.13 -6.30 -4.35
C LEU A 14 6.34 -5.35 -3.44
N VAL A 15 5.55 -4.47 -4.02
CA VAL A 15 4.78 -3.46 -3.29
C VAL A 15 3.29 -3.66 -3.50
N PHE A 16 2.56 -3.93 -2.42
CA PHE A 16 1.11 -3.88 -2.39
C PHE A 16 0.66 -2.53 -1.83
N ALA A 17 -0.09 -1.76 -2.62
CA ALA A 17 -0.43 -0.39 -2.26
C ALA A 17 -1.81 0.05 -2.73
N ASP A 18 -2.25 1.20 -2.22
CA ASP A 18 -3.35 1.96 -2.78
C ASP A 18 -2.84 3.08 -3.72
N SER A 19 -3.70 4.05 -4.02
CA SER A 19 -3.35 5.18 -4.90
C SER A 19 -2.21 6.07 -4.36
N LEU A 20 -1.91 6.04 -3.08
CA LEU A 20 -0.81 6.82 -2.49
C LEU A 20 0.57 6.38 -2.99
N ALA A 21 0.66 5.23 -3.66
CA ALA A 21 1.91 4.79 -4.26
C ALA A 21 2.18 5.42 -5.64
N TYR A 22 1.14 5.85 -6.36
CA TYR A 22 1.28 6.28 -7.76
C TYR A 22 0.45 7.52 -8.15
N TYR A 23 -0.15 8.23 -7.20
CA TYR A 23 -0.79 9.51 -7.46
C TYR A 23 0.12 10.66 -7.04
N GLY A 24 0.38 11.54 -8.00
CA GLY A 24 1.14 12.77 -7.79
C GLY A 24 0.25 14.02 -7.69
N PRO A 25 0.84 15.21 -7.76
CA PRO A 25 0.14 16.49 -7.54
C PRO A 25 -0.98 16.77 -8.53
N THR A 26 -0.96 16.16 -9.71
CA THR A 26 -1.96 16.41 -10.78
C THR A 26 -2.80 15.19 -11.14
N GLY A 27 -2.60 14.03 -10.46
CA GLY A 27 -3.35 12.79 -10.71
C GLY A 27 -2.49 11.55 -10.73
N GLY A 28 -3.05 10.46 -11.26
CA GLY A 28 -2.35 9.17 -11.38
C GLY A 28 -1.18 9.22 -12.36
N LEU A 29 -0.10 8.56 -11.99
CA LEU A 29 1.14 8.43 -12.75
C LEU A 29 1.32 6.97 -13.21
N PRO A 30 2.10 6.72 -14.28
CA PRO A 30 2.53 5.38 -14.65
C PRO A 30 3.26 4.68 -13.50
N ALA A 31 3.13 3.35 -13.42
CA ALA A 31 3.77 2.56 -12.36
C ALA A 31 5.30 2.63 -12.38
N ASP A 32 5.88 2.97 -13.52
CA ASP A 32 7.32 3.15 -13.75
C ASP A 32 7.81 4.60 -13.66
N ASP A 33 6.94 5.56 -13.25
CA ASP A 33 7.37 6.96 -13.08
C ASP A 33 8.45 7.04 -11.97
N PRO A 34 9.66 7.55 -12.28
CA PRO A 34 10.77 7.56 -11.33
C PRO A 34 10.56 8.48 -10.12
N ARG A 35 9.52 9.31 -10.10
CA ARG A 35 9.22 10.27 -9.04
C ARG A 35 8.30 9.71 -7.95
N ILE A 36 7.68 8.54 -8.17
CA ILE A 36 6.86 7.91 -7.14
C ILE A 36 7.73 7.11 -6.18
N TRP A 37 7.36 7.10 -4.90
CA TRP A 37 8.17 6.52 -3.84
C TRP A 37 8.59 5.04 -4.07
N PRO A 38 7.77 4.16 -4.69
CA PRO A 38 8.20 2.78 -4.91
C PRO A 38 9.40 2.67 -5.86
N ASN A 39 9.41 3.48 -6.93
CA ASN A 39 10.52 3.50 -7.88
C ASN A 39 11.78 4.15 -7.28
N ILE A 40 11.60 5.18 -6.43
CA ILE A 40 12.73 5.80 -5.73
C ILE A 40 13.41 4.75 -4.84
N VAL A 41 12.63 3.99 -4.05
CA VAL A 41 13.17 2.93 -3.18
C VAL A 41 13.83 1.82 -3.99
N ALA A 42 13.16 1.30 -5.02
CA ALA A 42 13.71 0.25 -5.88
C ALA A 42 15.01 0.70 -6.55
N GLY A 43 15.06 1.95 -7.04
CA GLY A 43 16.26 2.55 -7.62
C GLY A 43 17.42 2.67 -6.63
N GLN A 44 17.15 3.07 -5.38
CA GLN A 44 18.16 3.14 -4.31
C GLN A 44 18.75 1.77 -3.97
N LEU A 45 17.93 0.70 -4.04
CA LEU A 45 18.36 -0.67 -3.81
C LEU A 45 19.02 -1.32 -5.04
N GLY A 46 18.90 -0.73 -6.23
CA GLY A 46 19.29 -1.37 -7.47
C GLY A 46 18.41 -2.57 -7.84
N TRP A 47 17.16 -2.62 -7.38
CA TRP A 47 16.19 -3.69 -7.57
C TRP A 47 15.17 -3.32 -8.65
N ASP A 48 14.53 -4.36 -9.19
CA ASP A 48 13.34 -4.17 -10.02
C ASP A 48 12.12 -3.89 -9.12
N LEU A 49 11.09 -3.23 -9.65
CA LEU A 49 9.83 -2.97 -8.93
C LEU A 49 8.69 -3.79 -9.54
N GLU A 50 7.90 -4.44 -8.68
CA GLU A 50 6.54 -4.88 -9.03
C GLU A 50 5.55 -4.16 -8.12
N LEU A 51 4.83 -3.20 -8.69
CA LEU A 51 3.80 -2.43 -7.98
C LEU A 51 2.42 -3.00 -8.27
N ILE A 52 1.81 -3.61 -7.27
CA ILE A 52 0.45 -4.16 -7.33
C ILE A 52 -0.44 -3.28 -6.47
N GLY A 53 -1.22 -2.44 -7.12
CA GLY A 53 -2.02 -1.45 -6.40
C GLY A 53 -3.23 -0.95 -7.18
N ARG A 54 -4.20 -0.42 -6.45
CA ARG A 54 -5.41 0.16 -7.02
C ARG A 54 -5.97 1.27 -6.14
N ILE A 55 -6.63 2.25 -6.79
CA ILE A 55 -7.32 3.33 -6.08
C ILE A 55 -8.32 2.74 -5.08
N GLY A 56 -8.21 3.19 -3.83
CA GLY A 56 -9.17 2.87 -2.78
C GLY A 56 -9.05 1.47 -2.20
N TRP A 57 -7.93 0.76 -2.44
CA TRP A 57 -7.70 -0.53 -1.85
C TRP A 57 -7.56 -0.47 -0.33
N THR A 58 -8.12 -1.48 0.31
CA THR A 58 -7.99 -1.80 1.73
C THR A 58 -7.04 -3.00 1.92
N CYS A 59 -6.67 -3.31 3.14
CA CYS A 59 -5.89 -4.51 3.44
C CYS A 59 -6.60 -5.80 2.98
N ARG A 60 -7.94 -5.83 2.95
CA ARG A 60 -8.70 -6.92 2.35
C ARG A 60 -8.42 -7.08 0.84
N ASP A 61 -8.34 -5.97 0.11
CA ASP A 61 -8.08 -6.01 -1.33
C ASP A 61 -6.64 -6.47 -1.61
N VAL A 62 -5.70 -6.12 -0.74
CA VAL A 62 -4.32 -6.63 -0.78
C VAL A 62 -4.27 -8.15 -0.59
N TRP A 63 -5.03 -8.68 0.36
CA TRP A 63 -5.19 -10.13 0.53
C TRP A 63 -5.64 -10.82 -0.78
N TRP A 64 -6.69 -10.27 -1.44
CA TRP A 64 -7.15 -10.80 -2.71
C TRP A 64 -6.08 -10.69 -3.81
N ALA A 65 -5.35 -9.58 -3.88
CA ALA A 65 -4.29 -9.40 -4.86
C ALA A 65 -3.12 -10.36 -4.62
N ALA A 66 -2.68 -10.53 -3.37
CA ALA A 66 -1.59 -11.43 -3.03
C ALA A 66 -1.90 -12.90 -3.37
N THR A 67 -3.19 -13.30 -3.21
CA THR A 67 -3.61 -14.70 -3.37
C THR A 67 -4.23 -15.03 -4.73
N GLN A 68 -4.66 -14.03 -5.53
CA GLN A 68 -5.41 -14.28 -6.76
C GLN A 68 -4.88 -13.53 -7.99
N ASP A 69 -3.99 -12.54 -7.82
CA ASP A 69 -3.43 -11.81 -8.97
C ASP A 69 -2.20 -12.57 -9.51
N PRO A 70 -2.21 -12.98 -10.79
CA PRO A 70 -1.08 -13.66 -11.42
C PRO A 70 0.24 -12.88 -11.35
N ARG A 71 0.19 -11.53 -11.27
CA ARG A 71 1.39 -10.70 -11.12
C ARG A 71 2.07 -10.94 -9.78
N SER A 72 1.28 -11.12 -8.69
CA SER A 72 1.79 -11.49 -7.38
C SER A 72 2.56 -12.81 -7.44
N TRP A 73 1.98 -13.82 -8.08
CA TRP A 73 2.61 -15.13 -8.23
C TRP A 73 3.88 -15.09 -9.08
N ALA A 74 3.89 -14.28 -10.13
CA ALA A 74 5.05 -14.13 -10.99
C ALA A 74 6.20 -13.35 -10.31
N ALA A 75 5.86 -12.37 -9.45
CA ALA A 75 6.84 -11.52 -8.77
C ALA A 75 7.43 -12.21 -7.53
N LEU A 76 6.64 -12.95 -6.77
CA LEU A 76 7.01 -13.50 -5.47
C LEU A 76 8.29 -14.36 -5.49
N PRO A 77 8.53 -15.27 -6.47
CA PRO A 77 9.77 -16.04 -6.52
C PRO A 77 11.04 -15.18 -6.67
N ARG A 78 10.91 -13.97 -7.25
CA ARG A 78 12.02 -13.02 -7.48
C ARG A 78 12.07 -11.93 -6.41
N ALA A 79 11.09 -11.88 -5.51
CA ALA A 79 10.99 -10.82 -4.52
C ALA A 79 12.15 -10.91 -3.52
N GLY A 80 12.86 -9.81 -3.33
CA GLY A 80 13.86 -9.63 -2.28
C GLY A 80 13.25 -9.08 -0.99
N ALA A 81 12.13 -8.36 -1.08
CA ALA A 81 11.33 -7.87 0.05
C ALA A 81 9.92 -7.52 -0.39
N VAL A 82 9.01 -7.39 0.58
CA VAL A 82 7.60 -7.01 0.37
C VAL A 82 7.24 -5.78 1.21
N ILE A 83 6.49 -4.85 0.61
CA ILE A 83 5.93 -3.70 1.34
C ILE A 83 4.41 -3.74 1.28
N PHE A 84 3.75 -3.64 2.45
CA PHE A 84 2.32 -3.40 2.58
C PHE A 84 2.08 -1.90 2.83
N ALA A 85 1.81 -1.15 1.77
CA ALA A 85 1.56 0.30 1.81
C ALA A 85 0.07 0.62 1.59
N THR A 86 -0.79 -0.08 2.30
CA THR A 86 -2.23 0.15 2.40
C THR A 86 -2.57 0.58 3.82
N SER A 87 -3.78 0.49 4.29
CA SER A 87 -4.23 0.93 5.61
C SER A 87 -4.85 2.32 5.66
N GLY A 88 -4.44 3.23 4.79
CA GLY A 88 -5.06 4.55 4.71
C GLY A 88 -6.56 4.45 4.50
N MET A 89 -6.98 3.72 3.47
CA MET A 89 -8.40 3.51 3.13
C MET A 89 -9.19 2.75 4.20
N ASP A 90 -8.55 1.83 4.93
CA ASP A 90 -9.19 1.11 6.03
C ASP A 90 -9.70 2.06 7.10
N SER A 91 -8.91 3.08 7.42
CA SER A 91 -9.18 4.07 8.46
C SER A 91 -10.16 5.17 8.07
N LEU A 92 -10.44 5.34 6.75
CA LEU A 92 -11.32 6.40 6.26
C LEU A 92 -12.79 6.09 6.53
N PRO A 93 -13.60 7.13 6.80
CA PRO A 93 -15.02 6.95 7.04
C PRO A 93 -15.73 6.43 5.79
N SER A 94 -16.61 5.45 5.96
CA SER A 94 -17.46 4.91 4.90
C SER A 94 -18.90 4.79 5.39
N PRO A 95 -19.82 5.57 4.84
CA PRO A 95 -21.24 5.48 5.20
C PRO A 95 -21.91 4.18 4.73
N LEU A 96 -21.34 3.54 3.72
CA LEU A 96 -21.78 2.22 3.23
C LEU A 96 -20.73 1.16 3.51
N PRO A 97 -21.14 -0.07 3.82
CA PRO A 97 -20.23 -1.22 3.80
C PRO A 97 -19.51 -1.34 2.46
N THR A 98 -18.25 -1.73 2.48
CA THR A 98 -17.40 -1.81 1.28
C THR A 98 -18.06 -2.65 0.18
N ALA A 99 -18.70 -3.77 0.53
CA ALA A 99 -19.43 -4.62 -0.43
C ALA A 99 -20.53 -3.86 -1.18
N LEU A 100 -21.32 -3.02 -0.48
CA LEU A 100 -22.36 -2.20 -1.13
C LEU A 100 -21.76 -1.09 -1.98
N ARG A 101 -20.69 -0.44 -1.51
CA ARG A 101 -19.99 0.59 -2.30
C ARG A 101 -19.47 0.02 -3.62
N GLU A 102 -18.95 -1.18 -3.61
CA GLU A 102 -18.45 -1.85 -4.81
C GLU A 102 -19.54 -2.16 -5.82
N THR A 103 -20.79 -2.39 -5.39
CA THR A 103 -21.90 -2.66 -6.31
C THR A 103 -22.28 -1.45 -7.18
N ILE A 104 -21.90 -0.22 -6.77
CA ILE A 104 -22.18 1.00 -7.54
C ILE A 104 -21.56 0.92 -8.96
N ARG A 105 -20.40 0.23 -9.10
CA ARG A 105 -19.76 0.04 -10.41
C ARG A 105 -20.59 -0.76 -11.41
N TYR A 106 -21.50 -1.61 -10.92
CA TYR A 106 -22.34 -2.47 -11.75
C TYR A 106 -23.71 -1.86 -12.08
N VAL A 107 -24.06 -0.70 -11.54
CA VAL A 107 -25.32 -0.02 -11.82
C VAL A 107 -25.40 0.31 -13.32
N ARG A 108 -26.53 -0.04 -13.93
CA ARG A 108 -26.88 0.22 -15.34
C ARG A 108 -28.19 0.97 -15.40
N PRO A 109 -28.39 1.86 -16.36
CA PRO A 109 -27.47 2.32 -17.41
C PRO A 109 -26.41 3.32 -16.89
N PRO A 110 -25.44 3.76 -17.73
CA PRO A 110 -24.33 4.64 -17.26
C PRO A 110 -24.75 5.97 -16.62
N TRP A 111 -25.86 6.55 -17.05
CA TRP A 111 -26.39 7.78 -16.47
C TRP A 111 -26.88 7.57 -15.03
N LEU A 112 -27.56 6.43 -14.77
CA LEU A 112 -28.02 6.07 -13.41
C LEU A 112 -26.81 5.81 -12.51
N ARG A 113 -25.76 5.13 -13.00
CA ARG A 113 -24.53 4.92 -12.24
C ARG A 113 -23.87 6.25 -11.86
N ARG A 114 -23.83 7.23 -12.77
CA ARG A 114 -23.31 8.57 -12.44
C ARG A 114 -24.12 9.22 -11.33
N TRP A 115 -25.43 9.23 -11.47
CA TRP A 115 -26.33 9.81 -10.47
C TRP A 115 -26.18 9.14 -9.10
N VAL A 116 -26.12 7.80 -9.05
CA VAL A 116 -25.89 7.03 -7.79
C VAL A 116 -24.51 7.36 -7.20
N ARG A 117 -23.48 7.47 -8.02
CA ARG A 117 -22.13 7.81 -7.57
C ARG A 117 -22.06 9.24 -7.02
N ASP A 118 -22.68 10.18 -7.69
CA ASP A 118 -22.68 11.58 -7.28
C ASP A 118 -23.51 11.77 -6.01
N GLY A 119 -24.65 11.10 -5.92
CA GLY A 119 -25.47 11.02 -4.69
C GLY A 119 -24.72 10.38 -3.52
N TYR A 120 -23.96 9.30 -3.79
CA TYR A 120 -23.11 8.69 -2.79
C TYR A 120 -21.97 9.64 -2.34
N GLY A 121 -21.32 10.34 -3.25
CA GLY A 121 -20.28 11.32 -2.90
C GLY A 121 -20.80 12.43 -1.98
N TRP A 122 -21.98 12.96 -2.28
CA TRP A 122 -22.65 13.94 -1.43
C TRP A 122 -23.01 13.37 -0.04
N LEU A 123 -23.54 12.15 0.02
CA LEU A 123 -23.87 11.46 1.25
C LEU A 123 -22.61 11.16 2.08
N GLN A 124 -21.56 10.71 1.43
CA GLN A 124 -20.27 10.42 2.07
C GLN A 124 -19.71 11.66 2.77
N GLN A 125 -19.66 12.80 2.09
CA GLN A 125 -19.17 14.04 2.68
C GLN A 125 -19.95 14.42 3.96
N ARG A 126 -21.27 14.28 3.94
CA ARG A 126 -22.14 14.66 5.06
C ARG A 126 -22.10 13.67 6.22
N LEU A 127 -22.02 12.38 5.93
CA LEU A 127 -22.04 11.32 6.93
C LEU A 127 -20.65 10.93 7.43
N SER A 128 -19.57 11.32 6.76
CA SER A 128 -18.19 11.00 7.16
C SER A 128 -17.90 11.29 8.64
N PRO A 129 -18.33 12.42 9.22
CA PRO A 129 -18.03 12.71 10.63
C PRO A 129 -18.65 11.74 11.64
N ILE A 130 -19.71 11.01 11.25
CA ILE A 130 -20.42 10.05 12.10
C ILE A 130 -20.30 8.60 11.61
N SER A 131 -19.77 8.40 10.42
CA SER A 131 -19.62 7.08 9.81
C SER A 131 -18.54 6.24 10.51
N ARG A 132 -18.72 4.92 10.43
CA ARG A 132 -17.66 3.96 10.79
C ARG A 132 -16.59 3.97 9.71
N GLN A 133 -15.41 3.49 10.06
CA GLN A 133 -14.32 3.29 9.10
C GLN A 133 -14.63 2.18 8.09
N ALA A 134 -13.96 2.22 6.93
CA ALA A 134 -14.22 1.30 5.82
C ALA A 134 -13.89 -0.16 6.17
N LEU A 135 -12.86 -0.37 7.00
CA LEU A 135 -12.52 -1.68 7.54
C LEU A 135 -12.27 -1.56 9.06
N PRO A 136 -12.90 -2.39 9.90
CA PRO A 136 -12.63 -2.41 11.34
C PRO A 136 -11.15 -2.71 11.65
N PRO A 137 -10.52 -2.11 12.69
CA PRO A 137 -9.11 -2.27 12.99
C PRO A 137 -8.64 -3.72 13.14
N HIS A 138 -9.44 -4.58 13.79
CA HIS A 138 -9.12 -5.99 13.95
C HIS A 138 -9.08 -6.73 12.59
N LEU A 139 -9.98 -6.39 11.66
CA LEU A 139 -9.96 -6.97 10.31
C LEU A 139 -8.78 -6.44 9.49
N THR A 140 -8.35 -5.19 9.69
CA THR A 140 -7.12 -4.68 9.06
C THR A 140 -5.92 -5.55 9.47
N ALA A 141 -5.73 -5.79 10.77
CA ALA A 141 -4.65 -6.63 11.27
C ALA A 141 -4.77 -8.09 10.79
N GLU A 142 -5.99 -8.65 10.79
CA GLU A 142 -6.26 -10.00 10.31
C GLU A 142 -5.89 -10.17 8.84
N TYR A 143 -6.30 -9.24 7.96
CA TYR A 143 -5.93 -9.31 6.54
C TYR A 143 -4.45 -9.07 6.29
N LEU A 144 -3.77 -8.24 7.07
CA LEU A 144 -2.32 -8.10 7.01
C LEU A 144 -1.64 -9.43 7.36
N GLU A 145 -2.08 -10.10 8.44
CA GLU A 145 -1.52 -11.40 8.84
C GLU A 145 -1.81 -12.49 7.82
N MET A 146 -3.03 -12.59 7.31
CA MET A 146 -3.37 -13.54 6.25
C MET A 146 -2.48 -13.34 5.02
N THR A 147 -2.23 -12.06 4.64
CA THR A 147 -1.37 -11.73 3.50
C THR A 147 0.07 -12.10 3.77
N ARG A 148 0.60 -11.74 4.95
CA ARG A 148 1.96 -12.09 5.37
C ARG A 148 2.15 -13.61 5.38
N GLY A 149 1.22 -14.35 6.00
CA GLY A 149 1.28 -15.80 6.07
C GLY A 149 1.24 -16.48 4.70
N ALA A 150 0.41 -15.98 3.76
CA ALA A 150 0.38 -16.50 2.40
C ALA A 150 1.69 -16.24 1.62
N ILE A 151 2.32 -15.09 1.85
CA ILE A 151 3.61 -14.76 1.26
C ILE A 151 4.71 -15.61 1.88
N ASP A 152 4.76 -15.72 3.20
CA ASP A 152 5.73 -16.53 3.94
C ASP A 152 5.65 -18.02 3.57
N PHE A 153 4.44 -18.56 3.37
CA PHE A 153 4.23 -19.92 2.89
C PHE A 153 4.93 -20.19 1.54
N ASN A 154 4.88 -19.21 0.62
CA ASN A 154 5.47 -19.35 -0.71
C ASN A 154 6.95 -18.91 -0.76
N ARG A 155 7.35 -18.03 0.13
CA ARG A 155 8.69 -17.44 0.23
C ARG A 155 9.08 -17.26 1.70
N PRO A 156 9.45 -18.34 2.39
CA PRO A 156 9.77 -18.30 3.82
C PRO A 156 10.89 -17.32 4.15
N GLY A 157 10.70 -16.53 5.21
CA GLY A 157 11.69 -15.57 5.71
C GLY A 157 11.91 -14.38 4.79
N ILE A 158 10.96 -14.03 3.90
CA ILE A 158 11.10 -12.82 3.08
C ILE A 158 10.88 -11.56 3.95
N PRO A 159 11.78 -10.56 3.88
CA PRO A 159 11.60 -9.32 4.60
C PRO A 159 10.29 -8.62 4.26
N VAL A 160 9.53 -8.22 5.28
CA VAL A 160 8.25 -7.52 5.15
C VAL A 160 8.32 -6.19 5.88
N VAL A 161 7.80 -5.13 5.26
CA VAL A 161 7.59 -3.81 5.85
C VAL A 161 6.13 -3.43 5.69
N ALA A 162 5.54 -2.74 6.67
CA ALA A 162 4.19 -2.23 6.57
C ALA A 162 4.12 -0.73 6.90
N SER A 163 3.02 -0.08 6.49
CA SER A 163 2.79 1.32 6.79
C SER A 163 1.60 1.54 7.72
N LEU A 164 1.71 2.57 8.56
CA LEU A 164 0.59 3.13 9.30
C LEU A 164 -0.24 4.06 8.40
N PRO A 165 -1.54 4.26 8.72
CA PRO A 165 -2.41 5.12 7.93
C PRO A 165 -1.86 6.55 7.77
N SER A 166 -1.95 7.09 6.56
CA SER A 166 -1.64 8.48 6.24
C SER A 166 -2.64 9.47 6.87
N VAL A 167 -2.43 10.76 6.61
CA VAL A 167 -3.37 11.85 6.93
C VAL A 167 -3.87 12.50 5.65
N HIS A 168 -5.00 13.23 5.74
CA HIS A 168 -5.62 13.92 4.62
C HIS A 168 -6.38 15.17 5.08
N ILE A 169 -6.72 16.06 4.14
CA ILE A 169 -7.62 17.21 4.35
C ILE A 169 -8.80 17.17 3.36
N ALA A 170 -9.11 16.00 2.82
CA ALA A 170 -10.13 15.81 1.80
C ALA A 170 -11.53 16.08 2.31
N ASP A 171 -12.26 16.95 1.60
CA ASP A 171 -13.66 17.25 1.91
C ASP A 171 -14.57 16.03 1.70
N THR A 172 -14.25 15.16 0.75
CA THR A 172 -14.96 13.90 0.49
C THR A 172 -15.10 13.03 1.74
N TYR A 173 -14.10 13.05 2.62
CA TYR A 173 -14.12 12.32 3.89
C TYR A 173 -14.39 13.22 5.10
N GLY A 174 -14.93 14.43 4.86
CA GLY A 174 -15.21 15.41 5.92
C GLY A 174 -14.00 15.77 6.76
N LYS A 175 -12.79 15.67 6.21
CA LYS A 175 -11.50 15.88 6.91
C LYS A 175 -11.36 15.02 8.18
N SER A 176 -12.06 13.89 8.27
CA SER A 176 -12.19 13.07 9.48
C SER A 176 -11.07 12.03 9.60
N HIS A 177 -10.38 12.02 10.75
CA HIS A 177 -9.35 11.04 11.10
C HIS A 177 -9.78 10.09 12.24
N ARG A 178 -11.10 9.96 12.49
CA ARG A 178 -11.62 9.20 13.65
C ARG A 178 -11.17 7.73 13.67
N GLY A 179 -11.07 7.10 12.51
CA GLY A 179 -10.63 5.71 12.39
C GLY A 179 -9.10 5.52 12.51
N ARG A 180 -8.31 6.58 12.29
CA ARG A 180 -6.86 6.47 12.18
C ARG A 180 -6.20 5.90 13.42
N ALA A 181 -6.54 6.41 14.60
CA ALA A 181 -5.89 5.99 15.85
C ALA A 181 -6.11 4.51 16.14
N GLY A 182 -7.35 4.02 16.01
CA GLY A 182 -7.67 2.60 16.21
C GLY A 182 -6.99 1.68 15.20
N THR A 183 -7.00 2.06 13.91
CA THR A 183 -6.32 1.30 12.85
C THR A 183 -4.80 1.28 13.07
N ALA A 184 -4.19 2.44 13.40
CA ALA A 184 -2.76 2.51 13.70
C ALA A 184 -2.39 1.65 14.90
N ALA A 185 -3.17 1.66 15.97
CA ALA A 185 -2.93 0.83 17.16
C ALA A 185 -2.99 -0.67 16.82
N ALA A 186 -3.99 -1.12 16.04
CA ALA A 186 -4.11 -2.51 15.64
C ALA A 186 -2.94 -2.98 14.76
N ILE A 187 -2.52 -2.15 13.79
CA ILE A 187 -1.36 -2.46 12.94
C ILE A 187 -0.07 -2.48 13.77
N THR A 188 0.09 -1.55 14.74
CA THR A 188 1.26 -1.52 15.61
C THR A 188 1.35 -2.77 16.48
N ALA A 189 0.23 -3.23 17.04
CA ALA A 189 0.19 -4.46 17.83
C ALA A 189 0.57 -5.70 16.97
N TRP A 190 -0.05 -5.83 15.78
CA TRP A 190 0.27 -6.89 14.82
C TRP A 190 1.74 -6.86 14.41
N ALA A 191 2.27 -5.70 14.07
CA ALA A 191 3.64 -5.55 13.61
C ALA A 191 4.65 -5.90 14.70
N HIS A 192 4.36 -5.53 15.96
CA HIS A 192 5.17 -5.92 17.11
C HIS A 192 5.17 -7.44 17.32
N GLU A 193 4.01 -8.09 17.21
CA GLU A 193 3.88 -9.54 17.35
C GLU A 193 4.71 -10.31 16.30
N HIS A 194 4.78 -9.78 15.07
CA HIS A 194 5.44 -10.43 13.95
C HIS A 194 6.81 -9.83 13.57
N ASN A 195 7.35 -8.92 14.39
CA ASN A 195 8.61 -8.21 14.14
C ASN A 195 8.68 -7.49 12.78
N VAL A 196 7.54 -6.95 12.31
CA VAL A 196 7.44 -6.22 11.05
C VAL A 196 7.78 -4.75 11.27
N PRO A 197 8.83 -4.19 10.64
CA PRO A 197 9.11 -2.76 10.69
C PRO A 197 7.97 -1.93 10.13
N LEU A 198 7.65 -0.80 10.80
CA LEU A 198 6.56 0.10 10.42
C LEU A 198 7.07 1.46 9.95
N VAL A 199 6.39 1.98 8.93
CA VAL A 199 6.57 3.36 8.47
C VAL A 199 5.34 4.19 8.83
N ASP A 200 5.51 5.25 9.62
CA ASP A 200 4.44 6.22 9.88
C ASP A 200 4.36 7.22 8.72
N LEU A 201 3.44 6.95 7.79
CA LEU A 201 3.19 7.84 6.65
C LEU A 201 2.76 9.25 7.09
N LYS A 202 2.09 9.39 8.25
CA LYS A 202 1.77 10.72 8.78
C LYS A 202 3.04 11.52 9.05
N ALA A 203 4.05 10.91 9.65
CA ALA A 203 5.30 11.60 9.95
C ALA A 203 5.99 12.11 8.67
N ALA A 204 5.89 11.36 7.56
CA ALA A 204 6.47 11.75 6.29
C ALA A 204 5.69 12.89 5.58
N VAL A 205 4.34 12.87 5.64
CA VAL A 205 3.55 13.69 4.72
C VAL A 205 2.70 14.78 5.37
N ALA A 206 2.60 14.82 6.70
CA ALA A 206 1.68 15.74 7.40
C ALA A 206 1.93 17.21 7.03
N GLU A 207 3.18 17.63 6.96
CA GLU A 207 3.54 19.00 6.62
C GLU A 207 3.10 19.36 5.19
N HIS A 208 3.24 18.43 4.24
CA HIS A 208 2.83 18.64 2.86
C HIS A 208 1.32 18.69 2.72
N ILE A 209 0.60 17.80 3.38
CA ILE A 209 -0.87 17.71 3.32
C ILE A 209 -1.50 18.93 4.02
N TYR A 210 -1.14 19.19 5.28
CA TYR A 210 -1.73 20.29 6.05
C TYR A 210 -1.30 21.67 5.52
N GLY A 211 -0.12 21.76 4.89
CA GLY A 211 0.35 22.95 4.19
C GLY A 211 -0.28 23.16 2.82
N GLY A 212 -1.20 22.29 2.37
CA GLY A 212 -1.89 22.40 1.07
C GLY A 212 -0.96 22.25 -0.14
N ARG A 213 0.19 21.61 0.04
CA ARG A 213 1.20 21.42 -1.02
C ARG A 213 1.03 20.10 -1.79
N GLY A 214 0.04 19.28 -1.41
CA GLY A 214 -0.30 18.04 -2.11
C GLY A 214 -1.20 18.25 -3.32
N ASN A 215 -1.84 17.16 -3.74
CA ASN A 215 -2.89 17.20 -4.75
C ASN A 215 -4.09 18.02 -4.23
N PRO A 216 -4.79 18.78 -5.08
CA PRO A 216 -6.00 19.54 -4.68
C PRO A 216 -7.13 18.69 -4.07
N ASP A 217 -7.13 17.37 -4.24
CA ASP A 217 -8.09 16.48 -3.60
C ASP A 217 -7.89 16.33 -2.09
N GLY A 218 -6.75 16.78 -1.56
CA GLY A 218 -6.41 16.76 -0.14
C GLY A 218 -6.01 15.40 0.41
N ILE A 219 -5.75 14.41 -0.46
CA ILE A 219 -5.33 13.05 -0.08
C ILE A 219 -3.95 12.73 -0.64
N HIS A 220 -3.78 12.93 -1.95
CA HIS A 220 -2.59 12.50 -2.66
C HIS A 220 -1.45 13.52 -2.53
N TRP A 221 -0.25 13.08 -2.83
CA TRP A 221 0.99 13.74 -2.43
C TRP A 221 1.64 14.52 -3.56
N ASN A 222 2.48 15.48 -3.19
CA ASN A 222 3.46 16.06 -4.10
C ASN A 222 4.71 15.17 -4.18
N PHE A 223 5.66 15.52 -5.04
CA PHE A 223 6.86 14.71 -5.25
C PHE A 223 7.82 14.76 -4.05
N GLU A 224 7.86 15.85 -3.31
CA GLU A 224 8.65 15.98 -2.09
C GLU A 224 8.14 15.02 -1.00
N ALA A 225 6.82 14.85 -0.89
CA ALA A 225 6.24 13.86 0.02
C ALA A 225 6.54 12.42 -0.42
N HIS A 226 6.53 12.13 -1.74
CA HIS A 226 6.99 10.84 -2.25
C HIS A 226 8.45 10.58 -1.87
N GLN A 227 9.33 11.58 -1.98
CA GLN A 227 10.73 11.46 -1.57
C GLN A 227 10.85 11.17 -0.07
N ALA A 228 10.13 11.91 0.77
CA ALA A 228 10.13 11.70 2.23
C ALA A 228 9.63 10.29 2.63
N VAL A 229 8.59 9.79 1.95
CA VAL A 229 8.09 8.42 2.15
C VAL A 229 9.15 7.40 1.71
N ALA A 230 9.81 7.60 0.58
CA ALA A 230 10.85 6.70 0.09
C ALA A 230 12.01 6.57 1.09
N GLU A 231 12.44 7.68 1.70
CA GLU A 231 13.49 7.68 2.72
C GLU A 231 13.12 6.83 3.95
N LEU A 232 11.87 6.95 4.43
CA LEU A 232 11.41 6.15 5.57
C LEU A 232 11.22 4.68 5.19
N MET A 233 10.70 4.38 4.00
CA MET A 233 10.55 3.01 3.50
C MET A 233 11.92 2.33 3.33
N GLY A 234 12.91 3.03 2.76
CA GLY A 234 14.28 2.51 2.63
C GLY A 234 14.92 2.17 3.98
N LYS A 235 14.74 3.04 4.99
CA LYS A 235 15.22 2.76 6.36
C LYS A 235 14.53 1.54 6.99
N ALA A 236 13.21 1.42 6.83
CA ALA A 236 12.46 0.28 7.36
C ALA A 236 12.85 -1.03 6.66
N LEU A 237 13.06 -1.01 5.34
CA LEU A 237 13.56 -2.17 4.59
C LEU A 237 14.95 -2.60 5.04
N ALA A 238 15.85 -1.65 5.29
CA ALA A 238 17.20 -1.98 5.81
C ALA A 238 17.10 -2.72 7.14
N VAL A 239 16.19 -2.32 8.04
CA VAL A 239 15.93 -3.02 9.30
C VAL A 239 15.34 -4.41 9.05
N ALA A 240 14.33 -4.54 8.16
CA ALA A 240 13.72 -5.83 7.86
C ALA A 240 14.75 -6.83 7.32
N CYS A 241 15.58 -6.39 6.37
CA CYS A 241 16.63 -7.25 5.78
C CYS A 241 17.74 -7.67 6.77
N GLN A 242 17.94 -6.92 7.85
CA GLN A 242 18.90 -7.31 8.89
C GLN A 242 18.34 -8.36 9.85
N ASN A 243 17.02 -8.32 10.10
CA ASN A 243 16.36 -9.22 11.05
C ASN A 243 16.21 -10.65 10.51
N ASP A 244 16.10 -10.82 9.18
CA ASP A 244 15.81 -12.12 8.55
C ASP A 244 17.05 -12.86 8.02
N GLY A 245 18.28 -12.32 8.20
CA GLY A 245 19.54 -12.91 7.70
C GLY A 245 19.72 -12.74 6.18
N PRO A 246 20.85 -13.18 5.59
CA PRO A 246 21.07 -13.03 4.15
C PRO A 246 20.05 -13.85 3.37
N PRO A 247 19.48 -13.32 2.24
CA PRO A 247 18.52 -14.04 1.43
C PRO A 247 19.10 -15.38 0.99
N ALA A 248 18.33 -16.44 1.16
CA ALA A 248 18.67 -17.79 0.69
C ALA A 248 18.85 -17.75 -0.83
N GLY A 249 20.08 -17.69 -1.32
CA GLY A 249 20.39 -17.61 -2.76
C GLY A 249 21.77 -17.05 -3.09
N ALA A 250 22.60 -16.71 -2.11
CA ALA A 250 24.02 -16.45 -2.39
C ALA A 250 24.70 -17.78 -2.75
N PRO A 251 25.44 -17.87 -3.89
CA PRO A 251 26.19 -19.08 -4.22
C PRO A 251 27.21 -19.35 -3.12
N VAL A 252 27.16 -20.54 -2.53
CA VAL A 252 28.22 -21.02 -1.64
C VAL A 252 29.45 -21.23 -2.53
N GLU A 253 30.43 -20.34 -2.46
CA GLU A 253 31.75 -20.60 -2.97
C GLU A 253 32.32 -21.80 -2.21
N HIS A 254 32.31 -22.96 -2.84
CA HIS A 254 33.12 -24.09 -2.40
C HIS A 254 34.59 -23.70 -2.60
N GLN A 255 35.24 -23.27 -1.51
CA GLN A 255 36.68 -23.28 -1.44
C GLN A 255 37.10 -24.77 -1.38
N GLY A 256 37.51 -25.29 -2.53
CA GLY A 256 38.19 -26.57 -2.62
C GLY A 256 39.58 -26.47 -1.97
N GLY A 257 39.80 -27.31 -0.98
CA GLY A 257 41.10 -27.70 -0.45
C GLY A 257 41.43 -29.11 -0.93
#